data_a774922c71ea52deecc37620c5b21f1a
#
_entry.id   a774922c71ea52deecc37620c5b21f1a
#
_cell.length_a   1.000
_cell.length_b   1.000
_cell.length_c   1.000
_cell.angle_alpha   90.00
_cell.angle_beta   90.00
_cell.angle_gamma   90.00
#
_symmetry.space_group_name_H-M   'P 1'
#
loop_
_entity.id
_entity.type
_entity.pdbx_description
1 polymer ?
#
loop_
_entity_poly.entity_id
_entity_poly.type
_entity_poly.pdbx_seq_one_letter_code
_entity_poly.pdbx_strand_id
1 'polypeptide(L)'
;MFDENPVLDIISNEIYDWFSNNQSNSNSVFLFGYFNFFGIETSKDYEKAFNLFINASNQNHILARFYVVTCYQNGYGIKKR
;
A
#
# COMPACT_ATOMS: atom_id res chain seq x y z
N MET A 1 -0.60 -15.56 -0.28
CA MET A 1 -1.67 -16.55 -0.26
C MET A 1 -2.11 -16.88 -1.66
N PHE A 2 -2.29 -18.13 -1.93
CA PHE A 2 -2.74 -18.55 -3.24
C PHE A 2 -4.21 -18.74 -3.27
N ASP A 3 -4.81 -18.20 -4.26
CA ASP A 3 -6.21 -18.39 -4.50
C ASP A 3 -6.34 -19.15 -5.79
N GLU A 4 -6.97 -20.32 -5.72
CA GLU A 4 -7.15 -21.13 -6.91
C GLU A 4 -8.36 -20.71 -7.73
N ASN A 5 -9.03 -19.62 -7.29
CA ASN A 5 -10.17 -19.09 -8.01
C ASN A 5 -9.70 -18.00 -8.97
N PRO A 6 -9.64 -18.27 -10.28
CA PRO A 6 -9.14 -17.27 -11.23
C PRO A 6 -9.99 -16.00 -11.29
N VAL A 7 -11.27 -16.08 -10.90
CA VAL A 7 -12.12 -14.89 -10.89
C VAL A 7 -11.64 -13.94 -9.81
N LEU A 8 -11.29 -14.43 -8.62
CA LEU A 8 -10.78 -13.59 -7.54
C LEU A 8 -9.44 -12.98 -7.92
N ASP A 9 -8.60 -13.73 -8.62
CA ASP A 9 -7.31 -13.19 -9.06
C ASP A 9 -7.50 -12.06 -10.05
N ILE A 10 -8.46 -12.17 -10.97
CA ILE A 10 -8.75 -11.12 -11.92
C ILE A 10 -9.27 -9.89 -11.22
N ILE A 11 -10.18 -10.08 -10.27
CA ILE A 11 -10.75 -8.95 -9.51
C ILE A 11 -9.67 -8.24 -8.72
N SER A 12 -8.80 -8.99 -8.04
CA SER A 12 -7.73 -8.38 -7.25
C SER A 12 -6.77 -7.60 -8.12
N ASN A 13 -6.44 -8.13 -9.31
CA ASN A 13 -5.56 -7.45 -10.24
C ASN A 13 -6.19 -6.15 -10.74
N GLU A 14 -7.48 -6.19 -11.07
CA GLU A 14 -8.18 -4.99 -11.52
C GLU A 14 -8.25 -3.95 -10.43
N ILE A 15 -8.45 -4.37 -9.18
CA ILE A 15 -8.48 -3.45 -8.05
C ILE A 15 -7.11 -2.78 -7.87
N TYR A 16 -6.04 -3.58 -7.96
CA TYR A 16 -4.69 -3.01 -7.86
C TYR A 16 -4.46 -1.96 -8.95
N ASP A 17 -4.84 -2.28 -10.19
CA ASP A 17 -4.67 -1.33 -11.29
C ASP A 17 -5.49 -0.07 -11.05
N TRP A 18 -6.71 -0.21 -10.51
CA TRP A 18 -7.54 0.93 -10.21
C TRP A 18 -6.87 1.85 -9.18
N PHE A 19 -6.34 1.28 -8.09
CA PHE A 19 -5.66 2.08 -7.08
C PHE A 19 -4.43 2.77 -7.66
N SER A 20 -3.69 2.07 -8.52
CA SER A 20 -2.51 2.64 -9.16
C SER A 20 -2.87 3.86 -10.00
N ASN A 21 -4.04 3.89 -10.59
CA ASN A 21 -4.48 4.95 -11.47
C ASN A 21 -5.34 6.01 -10.76
N ASN A 22 -5.67 5.82 -9.49
CA ASN A 22 -6.59 6.70 -8.77
C ASN A 22 -6.00 7.17 -7.46
N GLN A 23 -4.87 7.87 -7.51
CA GLN A 23 -4.14 8.30 -6.33
C GLN A 23 -4.51 9.72 -5.87
N SER A 24 -5.62 10.26 -6.34
CA SER A 24 -6.06 11.59 -5.92
C SER A 24 -6.82 11.58 -4.60
N ASN A 25 -7.19 10.40 -4.11
CA ASN A 25 -7.97 10.23 -2.89
C ASN A 25 -7.11 9.53 -1.84
N SER A 26 -7.11 10.03 -0.60
CA SER A 26 -6.24 9.48 0.43
C SER A 26 -6.52 8.01 0.73
N ASN A 27 -7.78 7.58 0.65
CA ASN A 27 -8.11 6.17 0.83
C ASN A 27 -7.49 5.32 -0.28
N SER A 28 -7.54 5.79 -1.52
CA SER A 28 -6.93 5.05 -2.64
C SER A 28 -5.42 5.01 -2.51
N VAL A 29 -4.81 6.11 -2.12
CA VAL A 29 -3.37 6.15 -1.89
C VAL A 29 -2.98 5.18 -0.78
N PHE A 30 -3.73 5.21 0.33
CA PHE A 30 -3.46 4.31 1.45
C PHE A 30 -3.58 2.85 1.01
N LEU A 31 -4.65 2.50 0.31
CA LEU A 31 -4.86 1.12 -0.12
C LEU A 31 -3.81 0.65 -1.11
N PHE A 32 -3.35 1.54 -1.98
CA PHE A 32 -2.25 1.21 -2.87
C PHE A 32 -0.97 0.94 -2.06
N GLY A 33 -0.72 1.74 -1.03
CA GLY A 33 0.37 1.48 -0.11
C GLY A 33 0.22 0.14 0.61
N TYR A 34 -0.98 -0.17 1.04
CA TYR A 34 -1.28 -1.43 1.72
C TYR A 34 -0.97 -2.63 0.81
N PHE A 35 -1.38 -2.56 -0.46
CA PHE A 35 -1.09 -3.62 -1.42
C PHE A 35 0.40 -3.82 -1.61
N ASN A 36 1.16 -2.72 -1.68
CA ASN A 36 2.60 -2.81 -1.83
C ASN A 36 3.30 -3.27 -0.55
N PHE A 37 2.76 -2.90 0.60
CA PHE A 37 3.33 -3.28 1.89
C PHE A 37 3.24 -4.79 2.10
N PHE A 38 2.11 -5.38 1.75
CA PHE A 38 1.86 -6.80 1.97
C PHE A 38 2.10 -7.66 0.73
N GLY A 39 2.42 -7.06 -0.39
CA GLY A 39 2.67 -7.81 -1.62
C GLY A 39 1.40 -8.40 -2.21
N ILE A 40 0.29 -7.66 -2.17
CA ILE A 40 -0.97 -8.11 -2.75
C ILE A 40 -0.99 -7.69 -4.20
N GLU A 41 -1.07 -8.65 -5.11
CA GLU A 41 -1.08 -8.46 -6.57
C GLU A 41 0.18 -7.75 -7.09
N THR A 42 1.22 -7.69 -6.29
CA THR A 42 2.50 -7.12 -6.66
C THR A 42 3.55 -7.67 -5.71
N SER A 43 4.80 -7.50 -6.02
CA SER A 43 5.87 -7.85 -5.09
C SER A 43 5.82 -6.89 -3.91
N LYS A 44 6.15 -7.42 -2.73
CA LYS A 44 6.25 -6.60 -1.53
C LYS A 44 7.29 -5.50 -1.76
N ASP A 45 6.92 -4.26 -1.46
CA ASP A 45 7.80 -3.11 -1.69
C ASP A 45 7.58 -2.12 -0.55
N TYR A 46 8.41 -2.25 0.49
CA TYR A 46 8.26 -1.41 1.68
C TYR A 46 8.58 0.06 1.41
N GLU A 47 9.54 0.33 0.53
CA GLU A 47 9.91 1.72 0.24
C GLU A 47 8.77 2.44 -0.47
N LYS A 48 8.20 1.80 -1.48
CA LYS A 48 7.05 2.38 -2.19
C LYS A 48 5.86 2.53 -1.26
N ALA A 49 5.60 1.51 -0.42
CA ALA A 49 4.49 1.55 0.53
C ALA A 49 4.68 2.70 1.52
N PHE A 50 5.88 2.86 2.05
CA PHE A 50 6.15 3.93 3.01
C PHE A 50 5.85 5.30 2.39
N ASN A 51 6.31 5.53 1.17
CA ASN A 51 6.08 6.81 0.50
C ASN A 51 4.59 7.06 0.27
N LEU A 52 3.83 6.00 -0.06
CA LEU A 52 2.39 6.11 -0.22
C LEU A 52 1.69 6.39 1.10
N PHE A 53 2.13 5.74 2.17
CA PHE A 53 1.57 6.01 3.50
C PHE A 53 1.86 7.43 3.94
N ILE A 54 3.05 7.96 3.68
CA ILE A 54 3.38 9.36 3.98
C ILE A 54 2.44 10.29 3.23
N ASN A 55 2.23 10.04 1.94
CA ASN A 55 1.33 10.84 1.13
C ASN A 55 -0.09 10.85 1.71
N ALA A 56 -0.63 9.67 2.01
CA ALA A 56 -1.97 9.58 2.58
C ALA A 56 -2.04 10.22 3.96
N SER A 57 -0.99 10.04 4.77
CA SER A 57 -0.91 10.64 6.10
C SER A 57 -0.95 12.16 6.00
N ASN A 58 -0.29 12.73 5.01
CA ASN A 58 -0.30 14.18 4.79
C ASN A 58 -1.69 14.68 4.40
N GLN A 59 -2.57 13.80 3.98
CA GLN A 59 -3.96 14.10 3.69
C GLN A 59 -4.87 13.72 4.87
N ASN A 60 -4.30 13.61 6.07
CA ASN A 60 -5.04 13.33 7.30
C ASN A 60 -5.67 11.94 7.36
N HIS A 61 -5.10 10.98 6.66
CA HIS A 61 -5.58 9.60 6.72
C HIS A 61 -5.05 8.93 7.98
N ILE A 62 -5.95 8.57 8.88
CA ILE A 62 -5.55 8.10 10.22
C ILE A 62 -4.83 6.75 10.17
N LEU A 63 -5.35 5.80 9.40
CA LEU A 63 -4.68 4.50 9.28
C LEU A 63 -3.31 4.63 8.64
N ALA A 64 -3.18 5.56 7.67
CA ALA A 64 -1.88 5.80 7.06
C ALA A 64 -0.87 6.28 8.09
N ARG A 65 -1.31 7.15 9.01
CA ARG A 65 -0.42 7.61 10.09
C ARG A 65 0.05 6.46 10.95
N PHE A 66 -0.86 5.55 11.27
CA PHE A 66 -0.49 4.36 12.04
C PHE A 66 0.57 3.55 11.31
N TYR A 67 0.41 3.36 10.01
CA TYR A 67 1.37 2.59 9.24
C TYR A 67 2.70 3.33 9.08
N VAL A 68 2.67 4.67 8.99
CA VAL A 68 3.91 5.46 8.98
C VAL A 68 4.70 5.20 10.27
N VAL A 69 4.02 5.25 11.42
CA VAL A 69 4.66 4.98 12.71
C VAL A 69 5.24 3.56 12.72
N THR A 70 4.47 2.59 12.24
CA THR A 70 4.91 1.21 12.18
C THR A 70 6.17 1.07 11.31
N CYS A 71 6.20 1.76 10.18
CA CYS A 71 7.38 1.75 9.32
C CYS A 71 8.60 2.33 10.02
N TYR A 72 8.44 3.44 10.74
CA TYR A 72 9.54 4.03 11.49
C TYR A 72 10.04 3.09 12.58
N GLN A 73 9.13 2.48 13.32
CA GLN A 73 9.51 1.61 14.43
C GLN A 73 10.27 0.37 13.96
N ASN A 74 9.94 -0.15 12.79
CA ASN A 74 10.49 -1.41 12.31
C ASN A 74 11.47 -1.24 11.15
N GLY A 75 11.67 -0.02 10.68
CA GLY A 75 12.59 0.24 9.58
C GLY A 75 12.07 -0.22 8.24
N TYR A 76 10.77 -0.31 8.05
CA TYR A 76 10.18 -0.73 6.77
C TYR A 76 10.27 0.41 5.76
N GLY A 77 11.04 0.20 4.70
CA GLY A 77 11.14 1.16 3.61
C GLY A 77 11.93 2.41 3.94
N ILE A 78 12.58 2.45 5.08
CA ILE A 78 13.35 3.60 5.54
C ILE A 78 14.82 3.22 5.53
N LYS A 79 15.64 4.05 4.90
CA LYS A 79 17.07 3.82 4.87
C LYS A 79 17.66 4.15 6.23
N LYS A 80 18.39 3.21 6.80
CA LYS A 80 19.09 3.42 8.05
C LYS A 80 20.53 3.85 7.76
N ARG A 81 21.03 4.68 8.63
CA ARG A 81 22.41 5.13 8.53
C ARG A 81 23.31 4.28 9.40
#